data_3a43f6684ddbd7ca673799e27f18b4f1
#
_entry.id   3a43f6684ddbd7ca673799e27f18b4f1
#
_cell.length_a   1.000
_cell.length_b   1.000
_cell.length_c   1.000
_cell.angle_alpha   90.00
_cell.angle_beta   90.00
_cell.angle_gamma   90.00
#
_symmetry.space_group_name_H-M   'P 1'
#
loop_
_entity.id
_entity.type
_entity.pdbx_description
1 polymer ?
#
loop_
_entity_poly.entity_id
_entity_poly.type
_entity_poly.pdbx_seq_one_letter_code
_entity_poly.pdbx_strand_id
1 'polypeptide(L)'
;DLFHTLFDPAVPAATRTRTVEQRARAIGAALAAVTSLDEDRILRACLAVMRAARRTNFYQSTDAGLPKDYVSLKLDPAKVPDLPLPRPKFEIFVYSPRVEGVHLRMAAVARGGIRWSDRREDFRTEVLGLMKAQNVKNTVIVPAGAKGGFVPKQLPQGGSRDDIQKEALASYRTFIRGLLDITDNIVGAKVVPPAGVVRHDGDDAYLVVAADKGTATFSDI
;
A
#
# COMPACT_ATOMS: atom_id res chain seq x y z
N ASP A 1 10.11 -13.58 11.73
CA ASP A 1 9.56 -14.93 11.45
C ASP A 1 8.13 -14.93 10.94
N LEU A 2 7.16 -14.19 11.56
CA LEU A 2 5.76 -14.19 11.11
C LEU A 2 5.61 -13.61 9.69
N PHE A 3 6.20 -12.44 9.42
CA PHE A 3 6.17 -11.81 8.11
C PHE A 3 6.78 -12.70 7.02
N HIS A 4 7.94 -13.32 7.30
CA HIS A 4 8.57 -14.29 6.42
C HIS A 4 7.62 -15.46 6.12
N THR A 5 7.00 -16.06 7.14
CA THR A 5 6.06 -17.16 6.92
C THR A 5 4.87 -16.73 6.06
N LEU A 6 4.39 -15.49 6.22
CA LEU A 6 3.27 -14.97 5.44
C LEU A 6 3.64 -14.81 3.96
N PHE A 7 4.79 -14.22 3.66
CA PHE A 7 5.02 -13.62 2.34
C PHE A 7 6.20 -14.19 1.56
N ASP A 8 7.06 -15.02 2.15
CA ASP A 8 8.15 -15.64 1.41
C ASP A 8 7.59 -16.72 0.46
N PRO A 9 7.81 -16.58 -0.86
CA PRO A 9 7.39 -17.58 -1.84
C PRO A 9 8.02 -18.97 -1.61
N ALA A 10 9.19 -19.04 -0.98
CA ALA A 10 9.85 -20.30 -0.67
C ALA A 10 9.15 -21.12 0.43
N VAL A 11 8.29 -20.50 1.25
CA VAL A 11 7.52 -21.22 2.28
C VAL A 11 6.37 -21.97 1.63
N PRO A 12 6.26 -23.31 1.81
CA PRO A 12 5.21 -24.11 1.18
C PRO A 12 3.80 -23.68 1.60
N ALA A 13 2.90 -23.50 0.64
CA ALA A 13 1.53 -23.10 0.88
C ALA A 13 0.77 -24.05 1.84
N ALA A 14 1.02 -25.35 1.73
CA ALA A 14 0.37 -26.38 2.55
C ALA A 14 0.61 -26.22 4.07
N THR A 15 1.75 -25.68 4.47
CA THR A 15 2.10 -25.48 5.89
C THR A 15 1.91 -24.04 6.35
N ARG A 16 1.82 -23.10 5.44
CA ARG A 16 1.81 -21.66 5.70
C ARG A 16 0.75 -21.25 6.73
N THR A 17 -0.51 -21.58 6.48
CA THR A 17 -1.64 -21.16 7.32
C THR A 17 -1.46 -21.61 8.77
N ARG A 18 -1.13 -22.90 8.98
CA ARG A 18 -0.92 -23.45 10.32
C ARG A 18 0.24 -22.77 11.04
N THR A 19 1.36 -22.58 10.35
CA THR A 19 2.56 -21.95 10.92
C THR A 19 2.32 -20.47 11.25
N VAL A 20 1.59 -19.74 10.41
CA VAL A 20 1.18 -18.35 10.66
C VAL A 20 0.34 -18.25 11.93
N GLU A 21 -0.69 -19.10 12.08
CA GLU A 21 -1.54 -19.09 13.28
C GLU A 21 -0.77 -19.48 14.55
N GLN A 22 0.14 -20.43 14.46
CA GLN A 22 0.99 -20.80 15.59
C GLN A 22 1.90 -19.64 16.02
N ARG A 23 2.56 -18.98 15.06
CA ARG A 23 3.45 -17.82 15.32
C ARG A 23 2.69 -16.63 15.85
N ALA A 24 1.53 -16.32 15.28
CA ALA A 24 0.69 -15.23 15.76
C ALA A 24 0.22 -15.44 17.20
N ARG A 25 -0.16 -16.67 17.56
CA ARG A 25 -0.51 -17.02 18.96
C ARG A 25 0.69 -16.89 19.89
N ALA A 26 1.87 -17.36 19.48
CA ALA A 26 3.09 -17.23 20.28
C ALA A 26 3.46 -15.77 20.54
N ILE A 27 3.36 -14.90 19.51
CA ILE A 27 3.57 -13.45 19.68
C ILE A 27 2.52 -12.87 20.64
N GLY A 28 1.23 -13.21 20.45
CA GLY A 28 0.16 -12.76 21.35
C GLY A 28 0.38 -13.14 22.81
N ALA A 29 0.87 -14.38 23.06
CA ALA A 29 1.22 -14.82 24.40
C ALA A 29 2.43 -14.06 24.98
N ALA A 30 3.46 -13.81 24.17
CA ALA A 30 4.62 -13.02 24.58
C ALA A 30 4.27 -11.57 24.93
N LEU A 31 3.31 -10.97 24.20
CA LEU A 31 2.82 -9.61 24.47
C LEU A 31 2.14 -9.48 25.84
N ALA A 32 1.63 -10.57 26.42
CA ALA A 32 1.05 -10.54 27.77
C ALA A 32 2.08 -10.23 28.87
N ALA A 33 3.36 -10.40 28.59
CA ALA A 33 4.45 -10.09 29.52
C ALA A 33 5.02 -8.67 29.36
N VAL A 34 4.55 -7.90 28.38
CA VAL A 34 4.97 -6.51 28.15
C VAL A 34 4.30 -5.63 29.21
N THR A 35 5.11 -4.96 30.03
CA THR A 35 4.62 -4.11 31.14
C THR A 35 4.39 -2.65 30.73
N SER A 36 5.09 -2.18 29.71
CA SER A 36 4.93 -0.84 29.17
C SER A 36 3.69 -0.76 28.26
N LEU A 37 2.74 0.09 28.61
CA LEU A 37 1.51 0.29 27.84
C LEU A 37 1.78 0.76 26.41
N ASP A 38 2.76 1.67 26.23
CA ASP A 38 3.11 2.20 24.92
C ASP A 38 3.79 1.13 24.05
N GLU A 39 4.69 0.33 24.61
CA GLU A 39 5.32 -0.77 23.88
C GLU A 39 4.29 -1.85 23.50
N ASP A 40 3.41 -2.25 24.42
CA ASP A 40 2.33 -3.19 24.14
C ASP A 40 1.45 -2.69 23.00
N ARG A 41 1.04 -1.43 23.04
CA ARG A 41 0.21 -0.81 21.98
C ARG A 41 0.92 -0.82 20.62
N ILE A 42 2.19 -0.43 20.57
CA ILE A 42 2.98 -0.41 19.33
C ILE A 42 3.14 -1.82 18.77
N LEU A 43 3.52 -2.78 19.60
CA LEU A 43 3.74 -4.17 19.17
C LEU A 43 2.44 -4.84 18.70
N ARG A 44 1.31 -4.59 19.36
CA ARG A 44 -0.01 -5.07 18.91
C ARG A 44 -0.43 -4.43 17.61
N ALA A 45 -0.17 -3.14 17.42
CA ALA A 45 -0.43 -2.46 16.14
C ALA A 45 0.41 -3.07 15.01
N CYS A 46 1.70 -3.33 15.23
CA CYS A 46 2.55 -4.01 14.26
C CYS A 46 2.02 -5.41 13.91
N LEU A 47 1.62 -6.20 14.92
CA LEU A 47 1.02 -7.53 14.70
C LEU A 47 -0.28 -7.42 13.90
N ALA A 48 -1.14 -6.45 14.22
CA ALA A 48 -2.40 -6.23 13.51
C ALA A 48 -2.17 -5.86 12.04
N VAL A 49 -1.22 -4.97 11.74
CA VAL A 49 -0.86 -4.61 10.36
C VAL A 49 -0.31 -5.81 9.60
N MET A 50 0.59 -6.61 10.20
CA MET A 50 1.10 -7.83 9.57
C MET A 50 -0.04 -8.82 9.24
N ARG A 51 -1.01 -8.99 10.14
CA ARG A 51 -2.18 -9.88 9.90
C ARG A 51 -3.18 -9.31 8.90
N ALA A 52 -3.26 -7.99 8.78
CA ALA A 52 -4.09 -7.31 7.79
C ALA A 52 -3.47 -7.32 6.39
N ALA A 53 -2.16 -7.49 6.29
CA ALA A 53 -1.46 -7.51 5.00
C ALA A 53 -1.88 -8.72 4.15
N ARG A 54 -2.10 -8.45 2.84
CA ARG A 54 -2.56 -9.42 1.85
C ARG A 54 -1.51 -9.71 0.79
N ARG A 55 -0.70 -8.72 0.43
CA ARG A 55 0.36 -8.81 -0.57
C ARG A 55 1.50 -7.88 -0.22
N THR A 56 2.71 -8.22 -0.65
CA THR A 56 3.89 -7.34 -0.59
C THR A 56 4.82 -7.66 -1.74
N ASN A 57 5.57 -6.66 -2.21
CA ASN A 57 6.67 -6.82 -3.16
C ASN A 57 8.03 -7.11 -2.48
N PHE A 58 8.06 -7.28 -1.17
CA PHE A 58 9.30 -7.39 -0.38
C PHE A 58 10.26 -8.50 -0.88
N TYR A 59 9.70 -9.58 -1.44
CA TYR A 59 10.48 -10.72 -1.97
C TYR A 59 10.73 -10.61 -3.48
N GLN A 60 10.35 -9.51 -4.11
CA GLN A 60 10.71 -9.26 -5.51
C GLN A 60 12.13 -8.67 -5.60
N SER A 61 12.78 -8.94 -6.73
CA SER A 61 14.08 -8.37 -7.06
C SER A 61 13.97 -7.45 -8.28
N THR A 62 14.96 -6.59 -8.45
CA THR A 62 15.21 -5.86 -9.70
C THR A 62 15.73 -6.81 -10.77
N ASP A 63 15.80 -6.36 -12.03
CA ASP A 63 16.40 -7.13 -13.14
C ASP A 63 17.86 -7.52 -12.87
N ALA A 64 18.56 -6.77 -12.02
CA ALA A 64 19.92 -7.08 -11.56
C ALA A 64 19.96 -8.08 -10.39
N GLY A 65 18.82 -8.63 -9.96
CA GLY A 65 18.73 -9.56 -8.83
C GLY A 65 18.87 -8.93 -7.45
N LEU A 66 18.89 -7.60 -7.35
CA LEU A 66 18.99 -6.88 -6.08
C LEU A 66 17.59 -6.64 -5.47
N PRO A 67 17.48 -6.54 -4.14
CA PRO A 67 16.23 -6.11 -3.51
C PRO A 67 15.77 -4.75 -4.06
N LYS A 68 14.47 -4.53 -4.13
CA LYS A 68 13.91 -3.21 -4.47
C LYS A 68 14.17 -2.21 -3.34
N ASP A 69 14.36 -0.95 -3.69
CA ASP A 69 14.59 0.17 -2.76
C ASP A 69 13.30 0.77 -2.20
N TYR A 70 12.18 0.11 -2.43
CA TYR A 70 10.86 0.45 -1.91
C TYR A 70 10.06 -0.82 -1.57
N VAL A 71 9.16 -0.70 -0.61
CA VAL A 71 8.25 -1.77 -0.21
C VAL A 71 6.81 -1.33 -0.39
N SER A 72 5.98 -2.26 -0.83
CA SER A 72 4.53 -2.11 -0.95
C SER A 72 3.82 -3.14 -0.09
N LEU A 73 2.77 -2.71 0.59
CA LEU A 73 1.89 -3.55 1.39
C LEU A 73 0.44 -3.30 0.96
N LYS A 74 -0.24 -4.33 0.50
CA LYS A 74 -1.70 -4.29 0.33
C LYS A 74 -2.34 -4.77 1.61
N LEU A 75 -3.18 -3.94 2.19
CA LEU A 75 -3.86 -4.17 3.46
C LEU A 75 -5.35 -4.42 3.27
N ASP A 76 -5.92 -5.19 4.18
CA ASP A 76 -7.36 -5.31 4.41
C ASP A 76 -7.73 -4.38 5.58
N PRO A 77 -8.25 -3.18 5.32
CA PRO A 77 -8.54 -2.20 6.38
C PRO A 77 -9.57 -2.68 7.40
N ALA A 78 -10.41 -3.66 7.05
CA ALA A 78 -11.36 -4.24 8.00
C ALA A 78 -10.68 -4.96 9.17
N LYS A 79 -9.42 -5.39 8.96
CA LYS A 79 -8.60 -6.12 9.97
C LYS A 79 -7.63 -5.23 10.74
N VAL A 80 -7.55 -3.95 10.39
CA VAL A 80 -6.74 -2.98 11.15
C VAL A 80 -7.65 -2.31 12.18
N PRO A 81 -7.37 -2.44 13.48
CA PRO A 81 -8.17 -1.79 14.52
C PRO A 81 -8.08 -0.27 14.41
N ASP A 82 -9.08 0.42 14.94
CA ASP A 82 -9.12 1.87 15.17
C ASP A 82 -8.92 2.75 13.91
N LEU A 83 -9.08 2.20 12.70
CA LEU A 83 -9.06 3.00 11.48
C LEU A 83 -10.32 3.89 11.37
N PRO A 84 -10.15 5.17 10.97
CA PRO A 84 -11.26 6.08 10.74
C PRO A 84 -12.24 5.57 9.68
N LEU A 85 -13.52 5.90 9.87
CA LEU A 85 -14.57 5.61 8.89
C LEU A 85 -14.65 6.68 7.80
N PRO A 86 -15.11 6.27 6.58
CA PRO A 86 -15.38 4.92 6.13
C PRO A 86 -14.08 4.13 5.90
N ARG A 87 -14.09 2.84 6.20
CA ARG A 87 -12.96 1.98 5.87
C ARG A 87 -12.96 1.68 4.37
N PRO A 88 -11.86 1.90 3.65
CA PRO A 88 -11.75 1.45 2.27
C PRO A 88 -11.82 -0.08 2.20
N LYS A 89 -12.19 -0.61 1.04
CA LYS A 89 -12.13 -2.06 0.78
C LYS A 89 -10.69 -2.53 0.63
N PHE A 90 -9.84 -1.72 -0.02
CA PHE A 90 -8.41 -1.99 -0.21
C PHE A 90 -7.60 -0.74 0.12
N GLU A 91 -6.45 -0.95 0.72
CA GLU A 91 -5.44 0.06 0.96
C GLU A 91 -4.08 -0.49 0.55
N ILE A 92 -3.35 0.25 -0.28
CA ILE A 92 -1.96 -0.05 -0.61
C ILE A 92 -1.11 1.06 -0.01
N PHE A 93 -0.15 0.68 0.82
CA PHE A 93 0.87 1.55 1.37
C PHE A 93 2.19 1.28 0.67
N VAL A 94 2.86 2.34 0.23
CA VAL A 94 4.19 2.27 -0.39
C VAL A 94 5.15 3.12 0.43
N TYR A 95 6.29 2.53 0.76
CA TYR A 95 7.34 3.18 1.53
C TYR A 95 8.71 3.03 0.86
N SER A 96 9.46 4.12 0.85
CA SER A 96 10.90 4.15 0.59
C SER A 96 11.55 5.31 1.34
N PRO A 97 12.89 5.39 1.39
CA PRO A 97 13.57 6.61 1.86
C PRO A 97 13.22 7.87 1.06
N ARG A 98 12.79 7.72 -0.22
CA ARG A 98 12.46 8.81 -1.13
C ARG A 98 11.00 9.26 -1.03
N VAL A 99 10.07 8.34 -0.85
CA VAL A 99 8.63 8.60 -0.94
C VAL A 99 7.83 7.72 0.01
N GLU A 100 6.76 8.26 0.54
CA GLU A 100 5.67 7.53 1.17
C GLU A 100 4.38 7.83 0.45
N GLY A 101 3.49 6.84 0.35
CA GLY A 101 2.19 7.04 -0.27
C GLY A 101 1.17 5.98 0.08
N VAL A 102 -0.09 6.33 -0.10
CA VAL A 102 -1.23 5.41 0.04
C VAL A 102 -2.13 5.48 -1.17
N HIS A 103 -2.75 4.35 -1.50
CA HIS A 103 -3.83 4.27 -2.47
C HIS A 103 -5.02 3.55 -1.83
N LEU A 104 -6.16 4.24 -1.76
CA LEU A 104 -7.39 3.77 -1.12
C LEU A 104 -8.46 3.51 -2.18
N ARG A 105 -9.14 2.37 -2.10
CA ARG A 105 -10.28 2.02 -2.96
C ARG A 105 -11.47 1.57 -2.14
N MET A 106 -12.65 2.11 -2.44
CA MET A 106 -13.89 1.74 -1.76
C MET A 106 -14.51 0.44 -2.27
N ALA A 107 -14.15 0.01 -3.49
CA ALA A 107 -14.62 -1.23 -4.12
C ALA A 107 -13.52 -1.85 -4.99
N ALA A 108 -13.77 -3.05 -5.54
CA ALA A 108 -12.85 -3.69 -6.47
C ALA A 108 -12.67 -2.85 -7.74
N VAL A 109 -13.75 -2.30 -8.27
CA VAL A 109 -13.76 -1.32 -9.37
C VAL A 109 -14.00 0.05 -8.78
N ALA A 110 -12.99 0.93 -8.85
CA ALA A 110 -13.03 2.27 -8.28
C ALA A 110 -12.09 3.20 -9.04
N ARG A 111 -12.44 4.48 -9.22
CA ARG A 111 -11.65 5.47 -9.96
C ARG A 111 -11.29 6.66 -9.11
N GLY A 112 -10.10 7.18 -9.32
CA GLY A 112 -9.62 8.41 -8.70
C GLY A 112 -8.20 8.75 -9.08
N GLY A 113 -7.81 9.99 -8.75
CA GLY A 113 -6.50 10.51 -9.08
C GLY A 113 -5.49 10.33 -7.94
N ILE A 114 -4.23 10.55 -8.30
CA ILE A 114 -3.08 10.56 -7.38
C ILE A 114 -2.70 12.01 -7.08
N ARG A 115 -2.66 12.36 -5.82
CA ARG A 115 -2.27 13.68 -5.35
C ARG A 115 -0.83 13.71 -4.87
N TRP A 116 -0.08 14.74 -5.24
CA TRP A 116 1.11 15.11 -4.51
C TRP A 116 0.69 15.87 -3.25
N SER A 117 1.00 15.34 -2.08
CA SER A 117 0.71 15.93 -0.78
C SER A 117 1.98 16.54 -0.15
N ASP A 118 1.82 17.64 0.53
CA ASP A 118 2.82 18.27 1.38
C ASP A 118 2.61 17.94 2.89
N ARG A 119 1.57 17.17 3.18
CA ARG A 119 1.17 16.80 4.55
C ARG A 119 1.88 15.50 5.00
N ARG A 120 3.11 15.63 5.45
CA ARG A 120 3.95 14.48 5.84
C ARG A 120 3.33 13.60 6.92
N GLU A 121 2.73 14.21 7.93
CA GLU A 121 2.25 13.51 9.14
C GLU A 121 0.88 12.87 8.95
N ASP A 122 0.03 13.43 8.08
CA ASP A 122 -1.37 13.04 7.99
C ASP A 122 -1.89 12.91 6.56
N PHE A 123 -1.01 12.68 5.56
CA PHE A 123 -1.41 12.53 4.16
C PHE A 123 -2.46 11.42 3.95
N ARG A 124 -2.43 10.35 4.75
CA ARG A 124 -3.45 9.30 4.69
C ARG A 124 -4.84 9.86 5.05
N THR A 125 -4.93 10.70 6.05
CA THR A 125 -6.19 11.37 6.45
C THR A 125 -6.69 12.30 5.35
N GLU A 126 -5.80 13.06 4.70
CA GLU A 126 -6.13 13.88 3.54
C GLU A 126 -6.70 13.01 2.40
N VAL A 127 -6.01 11.93 2.03
CA VAL A 127 -6.44 11.03 0.96
C VAL A 127 -7.79 10.40 1.27
N LEU A 128 -8.03 9.97 2.52
CA LEU A 128 -9.31 9.45 2.97
C LEU A 128 -10.44 10.49 2.84
N GLY A 129 -10.18 11.73 3.23
CA GLY A 129 -11.14 12.83 3.09
C GLY A 129 -11.52 13.10 1.63
N LEU A 130 -10.53 13.09 0.73
CA LEU A 130 -10.73 13.25 -0.71
C LEU A 130 -11.51 12.08 -1.32
N MET A 131 -11.23 10.86 -0.90
CA MET A 131 -11.96 9.67 -1.34
C MET A 131 -13.43 9.72 -0.91
N LYS A 132 -13.72 10.15 0.34
CA LYS A 132 -15.09 10.40 0.82
C LYS A 132 -15.84 11.37 -0.09
N ALA A 133 -15.22 12.51 -0.41
CA ALA A 133 -15.82 13.52 -1.26
C ALA A 133 -16.11 12.99 -2.68
N GLN A 134 -15.23 12.14 -3.21
CA GLN A 134 -15.38 11.55 -4.54
C GLN A 134 -16.49 10.51 -4.59
N ASN A 135 -16.69 9.75 -3.52
CA ASN A 135 -17.76 8.75 -3.44
C ASN A 135 -19.15 9.37 -3.55
N VAL A 136 -19.32 10.63 -3.08
CA VAL A 136 -20.58 11.36 -3.17
C VAL A 136 -20.78 12.00 -4.55
N LYS A 137 -19.69 12.47 -5.21
CA LYS A 137 -19.76 13.21 -6.48
C LYS A 137 -19.96 12.33 -7.71
N ASN A 138 -19.51 11.08 -7.70
CA ASN A 138 -19.40 10.23 -8.89
C ASN A 138 -20.33 9.01 -8.86
N THR A 139 -21.30 8.95 -7.98
CA THR A 139 -22.20 7.80 -7.77
C THR A 139 -22.96 7.38 -9.03
N VAL A 140 -23.14 8.27 -9.99
CA VAL A 140 -23.87 8.00 -11.25
C VAL A 140 -22.96 7.39 -12.34
N ILE A 141 -21.65 7.71 -12.33
CA ILE A 141 -20.72 7.33 -13.40
C ILE A 141 -19.78 6.20 -12.96
N VAL A 142 -19.35 6.21 -11.69
CA VAL A 142 -18.49 5.18 -11.09
C VAL A 142 -19.02 4.84 -9.71
N PRO A 143 -19.39 3.58 -9.47
CA PRO A 143 -20.08 3.19 -8.23
C PRO A 143 -19.24 3.34 -6.97
N ALA A 144 -17.92 3.50 -7.11
CA ALA A 144 -17.02 3.67 -5.98
C ALA A 144 -15.83 4.57 -6.31
N GLY A 145 -15.40 5.37 -5.34
CA GLY A 145 -14.22 6.23 -5.42
C GLY A 145 -12.92 5.50 -5.04
N ALA A 146 -11.85 5.91 -5.70
CA ALA A 146 -10.48 5.65 -5.28
C ALA A 146 -9.73 6.98 -5.14
N LYS A 147 -8.71 6.99 -4.32
CA LYS A 147 -7.80 8.12 -4.18
C LYS A 147 -6.43 7.65 -3.73
N GLY A 148 -5.40 8.17 -4.38
CA GLY A 148 -4.04 8.01 -3.93
C GLY A 148 -3.43 9.35 -3.56
N GLY A 149 -2.38 9.28 -2.76
CA GLY A 149 -1.54 10.42 -2.43
C GLY A 149 -0.15 9.96 -2.03
N PHE A 150 0.84 10.77 -2.35
CA PHE A 150 2.22 10.53 -1.98
C PHE A 150 2.91 11.80 -1.50
N VAL A 151 3.92 11.64 -0.67
CA VAL A 151 4.77 12.70 -0.13
C VAL A 151 6.21 12.40 -0.51
N PRO A 152 6.86 13.23 -1.36
CA PRO A 152 8.28 13.17 -1.58
C PRO A 152 9.03 13.55 -0.29
N LYS A 153 10.02 12.75 0.10
CA LYS A 153 10.76 12.94 1.36
C LYS A 153 12.12 13.64 1.15
N GLN A 154 12.60 13.67 -0.09
CA GLN A 154 13.94 14.17 -0.44
C GLN A 154 13.88 15.37 -1.38
N LEU A 155 12.84 16.21 -1.26
CA LEU A 155 12.79 17.44 -2.03
C LEU A 155 14.00 18.33 -1.71
N PRO A 156 14.71 18.85 -2.74
CA PRO A 156 15.88 19.69 -2.54
C PRO A 156 15.49 21.00 -1.83
N GLN A 157 16.19 21.31 -0.74
CA GLN A 157 16.03 22.59 -0.06
C GLN A 157 16.81 23.68 -0.84
N GLY A 158 16.12 24.72 -1.25
CA GLY A 158 16.73 25.81 -2.04
C GLY A 158 17.04 25.44 -3.50
N GLY A 159 16.55 24.29 -3.97
CA GLY A 159 16.70 23.87 -5.36
C GLY A 159 15.84 24.68 -6.33
N SER A 160 16.17 24.62 -7.63
CA SER A 160 15.37 25.22 -8.68
C SER A 160 14.00 24.53 -8.76
N ARG A 161 13.03 25.18 -9.42
CA ARG A 161 11.73 24.56 -9.67
C ARG A 161 11.86 23.24 -10.46
N ASP A 162 12.83 23.17 -11.36
CA ASP A 162 13.10 21.98 -12.16
C ASP A 162 13.65 20.82 -11.31
N ASP A 163 14.51 21.10 -10.33
CA ASP A 163 15.03 20.08 -9.43
C ASP A 163 13.93 19.52 -8.52
N ILE A 164 13.05 20.39 -8.03
CA ILE A 164 11.87 19.97 -7.26
C ILE A 164 10.96 19.09 -8.12
N GLN A 165 10.70 19.45 -9.37
CA GLN A 165 9.86 18.66 -10.28
C GLN A 165 10.50 17.31 -10.63
N LYS A 166 11.81 17.26 -10.85
CA LYS A 166 12.54 16.00 -11.09
C LYS A 166 12.39 15.03 -9.91
N GLU A 167 12.59 15.52 -8.68
CA GLU A 167 12.45 14.67 -7.48
C GLU A 167 10.99 14.25 -7.26
N ALA A 168 10.03 15.14 -7.47
CA ALA A 168 8.61 14.80 -7.39
C ALA A 168 8.21 13.74 -8.40
N LEU A 169 8.73 13.84 -9.64
CA LEU A 169 8.51 12.85 -10.69
C LEU A 169 9.15 11.49 -10.34
N ALA A 170 10.37 11.48 -9.82
CA ALA A 170 11.03 10.26 -9.37
C ALA A 170 10.25 9.58 -8.23
N SER A 171 9.78 10.37 -7.27
CA SER A 171 8.91 9.92 -6.18
C SER A 171 7.58 9.35 -6.69
N TYR A 172 6.93 10.04 -7.63
CA TYR A 172 5.70 9.57 -8.28
C TYR A 172 5.91 8.22 -8.96
N ARG A 173 6.97 8.08 -9.78
CA ARG A 173 7.30 6.81 -10.47
C ARG A 173 7.54 5.67 -9.47
N THR A 174 8.27 5.91 -8.39
CA THR A 174 8.48 4.90 -7.34
C THR A 174 7.17 4.49 -6.70
N PHE A 175 6.30 5.46 -6.38
CA PHE A 175 4.97 5.17 -5.83
C PHE A 175 4.11 4.33 -6.78
N ILE A 176 4.02 4.70 -8.06
CA ILE A 176 3.24 3.95 -9.06
C ILE A 176 3.81 2.53 -9.27
N ARG A 177 5.13 2.38 -9.37
CA ARG A 177 5.77 1.06 -9.45
C ARG A 177 5.38 0.18 -8.26
N GLY A 178 5.39 0.75 -7.04
CA GLY A 178 4.96 0.03 -5.85
C GLY A 178 3.52 -0.43 -5.90
N LEU A 179 2.61 0.33 -6.49
CA LEU A 179 1.22 -0.10 -6.70
C LEU A 179 1.14 -1.24 -7.72
N LEU A 180 1.86 -1.13 -8.85
CA LEU A 180 1.84 -2.11 -9.93
C LEU A 180 2.48 -3.44 -9.53
N ASP A 181 3.53 -3.43 -8.73
CA ASP A 181 4.26 -4.62 -8.28
C ASP A 181 3.38 -5.67 -7.60
N ILE A 182 2.28 -5.26 -6.98
CA ILE A 182 1.38 -6.13 -6.21
C ILE A 182 -0.03 -6.19 -6.78
N THR A 183 -0.25 -5.59 -7.97
CA THR A 183 -1.50 -5.67 -8.74
C THR A 183 -1.37 -6.79 -9.76
N ASP A 184 -2.40 -7.62 -9.91
CA ASP A 184 -2.42 -8.70 -10.90
C ASP A 184 -2.46 -8.13 -12.33
N ASN A 185 -1.87 -8.85 -13.28
CA ASN A 185 -1.94 -8.56 -14.71
C ASN A 185 -3.09 -9.32 -15.37
N ILE A 186 -3.52 -8.85 -16.53
CA ILE A 186 -4.41 -9.58 -17.44
C ILE A 186 -3.61 -9.94 -18.68
N VAL A 187 -3.46 -11.25 -18.93
CA VAL A 187 -2.81 -11.78 -20.14
C VAL A 187 -3.83 -12.60 -20.92
N GLY A 188 -4.28 -12.05 -22.04
CA GLY A 188 -5.44 -12.58 -22.75
C GLY A 188 -6.71 -12.44 -21.87
N ALA A 189 -7.34 -13.55 -21.56
CA ALA A 189 -8.54 -13.60 -20.67
C ALA A 189 -8.21 -14.09 -19.24
N LYS A 190 -6.93 -14.22 -18.89
CA LYS A 190 -6.51 -14.78 -17.60
C LYS A 190 -5.90 -13.72 -16.71
N VAL A 191 -6.26 -13.76 -15.43
CA VAL A 191 -5.59 -12.98 -14.38
C VAL A 191 -4.30 -13.70 -14.01
N VAL A 192 -3.17 -12.98 -14.09
CA VAL A 192 -1.83 -13.49 -13.81
C VAL A 192 -1.24 -12.75 -12.63
N PRO A 193 -0.96 -13.43 -11.51
CA PRO A 193 -0.32 -12.83 -10.35
C PRO A 193 1.07 -12.29 -10.67
N PRO A 194 1.52 -11.21 -10.02
CA PRO A 194 2.89 -10.75 -10.14
C PRO A 194 3.86 -11.81 -9.59
N ALA A 195 4.98 -12.01 -10.28
CA ALA A 195 6.02 -12.94 -9.84
C ALA A 195 6.59 -12.53 -8.47
N GLY A 196 6.90 -13.51 -7.63
CA GLY A 196 7.49 -13.27 -6.30
C GLY A 196 6.50 -12.69 -5.26
N VAL A 197 5.21 -12.65 -5.55
CA VAL A 197 4.17 -12.14 -4.63
C VAL A 197 3.29 -13.28 -4.15
N VAL A 198 3.29 -13.52 -2.84
CA VAL A 198 2.31 -14.39 -2.18
C VAL A 198 1.03 -13.61 -1.97
N ARG A 199 -0.11 -14.16 -2.43
CA ARG A 199 -1.43 -13.54 -2.29
C ARG A 199 -2.23 -14.20 -1.17
N HIS A 200 -2.77 -13.40 -0.25
CA HIS A 200 -3.73 -13.80 0.79
C HIS A 200 -5.14 -13.22 0.53
N ASP A 201 -5.39 -12.83 -0.71
CA ASP A 201 -6.67 -12.34 -1.23
C ASP A 201 -6.96 -12.96 -2.61
N GLY A 202 -8.12 -12.65 -3.17
CA GLY A 202 -8.50 -13.06 -4.52
C GLY A 202 -7.82 -12.23 -5.62
N ASP A 203 -8.22 -12.48 -6.85
CA ASP A 203 -7.75 -11.75 -8.02
C ASP A 203 -8.07 -10.25 -7.90
N ASP A 204 -7.09 -9.42 -8.23
CA ASP A 204 -7.21 -7.97 -8.23
C ASP A 204 -6.33 -7.36 -9.33
N ALA A 205 -6.84 -7.39 -10.54
CA ALA A 205 -6.21 -6.84 -11.74
C ALA A 205 -6.70 -5.42 -12.06
N TYR A 206 -7.28 -4.71 -11.09
CA TYR A 206 -7.84 -3.39 -11.31
C TYR A 206 -7.06 -2.32 -10.56
N LEU A 207 -6.44 -1.42 -11.30
CA LEU A 207 -5.81 -0.22 -10.78
C LEU A 207 -6.01 0.92 -11.78
N VAL A 208 -6.66 2.00 -11.34
CA VAL A 208 -6.77 3.24 -12.10
C VAL A 208 -6.06 4.34 -11.34
N VAL A 209 -5.06 4.93 -11.98
CA VAL A 209 -4.36 6.12 -11.53
C VAL A 209 -4.58 7.23 -12.57
N ALA A 210 -4.98 8.40 -12.11
CA ALA A 210 -5.22 9.58 -12.95
C ALA A 210 -4.52 10.78 -12.32
N ALA A 211 -4.34 11.83 -13.09
CA ALA A 211 -3.80 13.09 -12.58
C ALA A 211 -4.75 13.75 -11.57
N ASP A 212 -4.19 14.42 -10.58
CA ASP A 212 -4.88 15.25 -9.60
C ASP A 212 -4.00 16.48 -9.27
N LYS A 213 -4.32 17.21 -8.21
CA LYS A 213 -3.53 18.36 -7.76
C LYS A 213 -2.05 17.97 -7.55
N GLY A 214 -1.17 18.68 -8.20
CA GLY A 214 0.28 18.48 -8.13
C GLY A 214 0.85 17.45 -9.09
N THR A 215 -0.01 16.65 -9.76
CA THR A 215 0.43 15.60 -10.70
C THR A 215 -0.10 15.77 -12.11
N ALA A 216 -0.71 16.91 -12.42
CA ALA A 216 -1.30 17.16 -13.75
C ALA A 216 -0.29 17.02 -14.89
N THR A 217 0.96 17.40 -14.67
CA THR A 217 2.07 17.28 -15.64
C THR A 217 2.64 15.85 -15.74
N PHE A 218 2.16 14.92 -14.93
CA PHE A 218 2.63 13.52 -14.90
C PHE A 218 1.67 12.56 -15.63
N SER A 219 0.60 13.09 -16.24
CA SER A 219 -0.44 12.25 -16.88
C SER A 219 0.06 11.44 -18.07
N ASP A 220 1.16 11.87 -18.70
CA ASP A 220 1.73 11.24 -19.89
C ASP A 220 2.96 10.36 -19.61
N ILE A 221 3.18 10.01 -18.34
CA ILE A 221 4.40 9.31 -17.88
C ILE A 221 4.15 7.86 -17.52
#